data_af5e5a3f48c645064d1abfd0d72d71d2
#
_entry.id   af5e5a3f48c645064d1abfd0d72d71d2
#
_cell.length_a   1.000
_cell.length_b   1.000
_cell.length_c   1.000
_cell.angle_alpha   90.00
_cell.angle_beta   90.00
_cell.angle_gamma   90.00
#
_symmetry.space_group_name_H-M   'P 1'
#
loop_
_entity.id
_entity.type
_entity.pdbx_description
1 polymer ?
#
loop_
_entity_poly.entity_id
_entity_poly.type
_entity_poly.pdbx_seq_one_letter_code
_entity_poly.pdbx_strand_id
1 'polypeptide(L)'
;MQAGYGHWFNGVHGVHGSVSETFAKRGANGLSYTDHITAVTADYMMNMRNAITGEQSDDRLFQVTGMLGAQLSVNSCDMHKTKVVPGVHAAIQAGFRLSRHFEIYAEPAAVVHAKSIDQVKDQEPANGELKFSIGTKLHF
;
A
#
# COMPACT_ATOMS: atom_id res chain seq x y z
N MET A 1 2.78 -3.92 -10.42
CA MET A 1 1.42 -3.51 -10.85
C MET A 1 0.51 -3.50 -9.63
N GLN A 2 -0.34 -2.49 -9.48
CA GLN A 2 -1.23 -2.38 -8.33
C GLN A 2 -2.63 -2.02 -8.82
N ALA A 3 -3.64 -2.68 -8.29
CA ALA A 3 -5.04 -2.38 -8.50
C ALA A 3 -5.74 -2.29 -7.14
N GLY A 4 -6.60 -1.30 -6.96
CA GLY A 4 -7.30 -1.11 -5.70
C GLY A 4 -8.65 -0.44 -5.88
N TYR A 5 -9.47 -0.58 -4.86
CA TYR A 5 -10.78 0.03 -4.76
C TYR A 5 -10.93 0.71 -3.41
N GLY A 6 -11.43 1.94 -3.42
CA GLY A 6 -11.68 2.71 -2.20
C GLY A 6 -13.12 3.22 -2.15
N HIS A 7 -13.67 3.23 -0.95
CA HIS A 7 -15.00 3.76 -0.68
C HIS A 7 -14.95 4.78 0.45
N TRP A 8 -15.48 5.96 0.22
CA TRP A 8 -15.61 7.01 1.22
C TRP A 8 -16.98 6.95 1.91
N PHE A 9 -16.99 6.88 3.22
CA PHE A 9 -18.22 6.93 4.02
C PHE A 9 -18.75 8.37 4.17
N ASN A 10 -17.80 9.31 4.22
CA ASN A 10 -18.05 10.74 4.26
C ASN A 10 -16.84 11.48 3.66
N GLY A 11 -16.84 12.80 3.66
CA GLY A 11 -15.74 13.59 3.11
C GLY A 11 -14.39 13.46 3.83
N VAL A 12 -14.33 12.74 4.96
CA VAL A 12 -13.11 12.60 5.78
C VAL A 12 -12.64 11.15 5.86
N HIS A 13 -13.56 10.19 6.01
CA HIS A 13 -13.25 8.80 6.32
C HIS A 13 -13.66 7.84 5.22
N GLY A 14 -12.83 6.84 4.95
CA GLY A 14 -13.09 5.81 3.98
C GLY A 14 -12.30 4.53 4.24
N VAL A 15 -12.51 3.54 3.39
CA VAL A 15 -11.75 2.30 3.36
C VAL A 15 -11.18 2.06 1.97
N HIS A 16 -10.02 1.43 1.92
CA HIS A 16 -9.34 1.10 0.68
C HIS A 16 -8.85 -0.34 0.75
N GLY A 17 -9.05 -1.07 -0.33
CA GLY A 17 -8.47 -2.38 -0.51
C GLY A 17 -7.66 -2.41 -1.79
N SER A 18 -6.47 -3.00 -1.76
CA SER A 18 -5.65 -3.14 -2.96
C SER A 18 -4.94 -4.47 -3.04
N VAL A 19 -4.65 -4.86 -4.27
CA VAL A 19 -3.80 -6.00 -4.61
C VAL A 19 -2.64 -5.48 -5.43
N SER A 20 -1.43 -5.79 -5.03
CA SER A 20 -0.22 -5.42 -5.74
C SER A 20 0.62 -6.64 -6.05
N GLU A 21 1.20 -6.63 -7.26
CA GLU A 21 2.21 -7.59 -7.67
C GLU A 21 3.53 -6.88 -7.89
N THR A 22 4.57 -7.39 -7.28
CA THR A 22 5.93 -6.87 -7.39
C THR A 22 6.85 -7.99 -7.84
N PHE A 23 7.67 -7.69 -8.85
CA PHE A 23 8.71 -8.58 -9.34
C PHE A 23 10.05 -8.06 -8.82
N ALA A 24 10.67 -8.79 -7.91
CA ALA A 24 12.00 -8.47 -7.42
C ALA A 24 13.03 -9.41 -8.05
N LYS A 25 13.98 -8.86 -8.78
CA LYS A 25 15.15 -9.61 -9.25
C LYS A 25 16.23 -9.52 -8.18
N ARG A 26 16.53 -10.63 -7.55
CA ARG A 26 17.70 -10.74 -6.67
C ARG A 26 18.79 -11.52 -7.38
N GLY A 27 19.97 -10.92 -7.52
CA GLY A 27 21.16 -11.58 -7.99
C GLY A 27 22.07 -11.91 -6.81
N ALA A 28 22.33 -13.18 -6.57
CA ALA A 28 23.37 -13.64 -5.67
C ALA A 28 24.18 -14.72 -6.38
N ASN A 29 25.51 -14.60 -6.40
CA ASN A 29 26.46 -15.59 -6.97
C ASN A 29 26.22 -15.99 -8.44
N GLY A 30 25.81 -15.04 -9.31
CA GLY A 30 25.64 -15.29 -10.72
C GLY A 30 24.34 -16.00 -11.10
N LEU A 31 23.45 -16.27 -10.16
CA LEU A 31 22.10 -16.78 -10.37
C LEU A 31 21.08 -15.67 -10.13
N SER A 32 20.26 -15.38 -11.10
CA SER A 32 19.15 -14.44 -10.97
C SER A 32 17.86 -15.19 -10.61
N TYR A 33 17.31 -14.89 -9.45
CA TYR A 33 16.00 -15.39 -9.05
C TYR A 33 14.97 -14.27 -9.23
N THR A 34 13.82 -14.62 -9.77
CA THR A 34 12.69 -13.71 -9.84
C THR A 34 11.72 -14.08 -8.71
N ASP A 35 11.64 -13.24 -7.71
CA ASP A 35 10.64 -13.38 -6.64
C ASP A 35 9.34 -12.71 -7.07
N HIS A 36 8.26 -13.46 -7.05
CA HIS A 36 6.90 -12.96 -7.20
C HIS A 36 6.33 -12.68 -5.83
N ILE A 37 6.07 -11.42 -5.56
CA ILE A 37 5.44 -10.99 -4.31
C ILE A 37 4.07 -10.44 -4.64
N THR A 38 3.03 -11.14 -4.21
CA THR A 38 1.65 -10.64 -4.26
C THR A 38 1.27 -10.14 -2.88
N ALA A 39 0.84 -8.89 -2.79
CA ALA A 39 0.39 -8.30 -1.54
C ALA A 39 -1.06 -7.85 -1.64
N VAL A 40 -1.83 -8.17 -0.62
CA VAL A 40 -3.20 -7.68 -0.43
C VAL A 40 -3.20 -6.74 0.77
N THR A 41 -3.71 -5.53 0.58
CA THR A 41 -3.84 -4.53 1.64
C THR A 41 -5.29 -4.16 1.89
N ALA A 42 -5.59 -3.90 3.14
CA ALA A 42 -6.86 -3.32 3.58
C ALA A 42 -6.56 -2.15 4.50
N ASP A 43 -6.89 -0.95 4.07
CA ASP A 43 -6.53 0.29 4.72
C ASP A 43 -7.77 1.10 5.11
N TYR A 44 -7.65 1.77 6.24
CA TYR A 44 -8.51 2.86 6.62
C TYR A 44 -7.93 4.15 6.04
N MET A 45 -8.76 4.93 5.35
CA MET A 45 -8.37 6.19 4.73
C MET A 45 -8.92 7.37 5.51
N MET A 46 -8.11 8.40 5.65
CA MET A 46 -8.52 9.68 6.21
C MET A 46 -8.05 10.82 5.30
N ASN A 47 -8.99 11.65 4.86
CA ASN A 47 -8.65 12.88 4.15
C ASN A 47 -8.13 13.91 5.16
N MET A 48 -6.82 14.03 5.21
CA MET A 48 -6.13 14.87 6.21
C MET A 48 -6.50 16.34 6.07
N ARG A 49 -6.70 16.82 4.86
CA ARG A 49 -7.06 18.22 4.64
C ARG A 49 -8.48 18.52 5.13
N ASN A 50 -9.45 17.69 4.80
CA ASN A 50 -10.82 17.86 5.26
C ASN A 50 -10.93 17.68 6.78
N ALA A 51 -10.12 16.80 7.36
CA ALA A 51 -10.05 16.63 8.81
C ALA A 51 -9.51 17.87 9.54
N ILE A 52 -8.54 18.58 8.96
CA ILE A 52 -7.93 19.77 9.54
C ILE A 52 -8.80 21.01 9.31
N THR A 53 -9.37 21.18 8.12
CA THR A 53 -10.13 22.40 7.76
C THR A 53 -11.62 22.31 8.10
N GLY A 54 -12.13 21.11 8.37
CA GLY A 54 -13.57 20.87 8.59
C GLY A 54 -14.45 21.08 7.36
N GLU A 55 -13.87 21.38 6.21
CA GLU A 55 -14.60 21.60 4.96
C GLU A 55 -14.67 20.31 4.14
N GLN A 56 -15.85 19.82 3.92
CA GLN A 56 -16.15 18.69 3.02
C GLN A 56 -16.28 19.15 1.57
N SER A 57 -15.20 19.64 0.98
CA SER A 57 -15.22 20.08 -0.43
C SER A 57 -14.58 19.01 -1.32
N ASP A 58 -15.39 18.39 -2.16
CA ASP A 58 -14.97 17.43 -3.18
C ASP A 58 -14.32 18.05 -4.41
N ASP A 59 -14.43 19.36 -4.58
CA ASP A 59 -14.00 20.06 -5.81
C ASP A 59 -12.53 20.53 -5.81
N ARG A 60 -11.70 19.99 -4.92
CA ARG A 60 -10.32 20.46 -4.80
C ARG A 60 -9.36 19.74 -5.74
N LEU A 61 -8.50 20.51 -6.40
CA LEU A 61 -7.46 20.01 -7.30
C LEU A 61 -6.42 19.14 -6.59
N PHE A 62 -6.16 19.39 -5.31
CA PHE A 62 -5.14 18.68 -4.54
C PHE A 62 -5.73 18.09 -3.26
N GLN A 63 -5.52 16.78 -3.08
CA GLN A 63 -5.97 16.04 -1.91
C GLN A 63 -4.81 15.30 -1.24
N VAL A 64 -4.78 15.29 0.08
CA VAL A 64 -3.85 14.48 0.87
C VAL A 64 -4.64 13.49 1.71
N THR A 65 -4.38 12.23 1.49
CA THR A 65 -5.05 11.12 2.18
C THR A 65 -4.03 10.33 2.99
N GLY A 66 -4.25 10.22 4.29
CA GLY A 66 -3.52 9.28 5.13
C GLY A 66 -4.19 7.91 5.08
N MET A 67 -3.39 6.85 4.99
CA MET A 67 -3.85 5.47 5.00
C MET A 67 -3.11 4.68 6.07
N LEU A 68 -3.85 3.86 6.80
CA LEU A 68 -3.31 2.95 7.80
C LEU A 68 -4.09 1.65 7.74
N GLY A 69 -3.39 0.54 7.61
CA GLY A 69 -4.05 -0.74 7.49
C GLY A 69 -3.17 -1.95 7.69
N ALA A 70 -3.68 -3.08 7.27
CA ALA A 70 -2.99 -4.36 7.30
C ALA A 70 -2.65 -4.83 5.89
N GLN A 71 -1.51 -5.46 5.75
CA GLN A 71 -1.04 -6.07 4.53
C GLN A 71 -0.76 -7.55 4.75
N LEU A 72 -1.19 -8.37 3.80
CA LEU A 72 -0.78 -9.77 3.71
C LEU A 72 0.05 -9.92 2.44
N SER A 73 1.30 -10.31 2.60
CA SER A 73 2.21 -10.56 1.49
C SER A 73 2.39 -12.05 1.29
N VAL A 74 2.16 -12.51 0.08
CA VAL A 74 2.39 -13.90 -0.32
C VAL A 74 3.60 -13.92 -1.25
N ASN A 75 4.67 -14.55 -0.78
CA ASN A 75 5.87 -14.75 -1.59
C ASN A 75 5.83 -16.16 -2.18
N SER A 76 5.77 -16.23 -3.50
CA SER A 76 5.84 -17.48 -4.25
C SER A 76 7.19 -17.55 -4.96
N CYS A 77 8.09 -18.34 -4.43
CA CYS A 77 9.37 -18.64 -5.05
C CYS A 77 9.28 -20.03 -5.72
N ASP A 78 9.73 -20.15 -6.97
CA ASP A 78 9.61 -21.38 -7.78
C ASP A 78 10.28 -22.62 -7.15
N MET A 79 11.06 -22.47 -6.11
CA MET A 79 11.80 -23.58 -5.47
C MET A 79 11.42 -23.87 -4.03
N HIS A 80 10.61 -23.04 -3.35
CA HIS A 80 10.29 -23.24 -1.94
C HIS A 80 8.88 -22.78 -1.59
N LYS A 81 8.35 -23.35 -0.52
CA LYS A 81 7.02 -23.19 0.04
C LYS A 81 6.51 -21.72 0.02
N THR A 82 5.30 -21.55 -0.46
CA THR A 82 4.55 -20.29 -0.34
C THR A 82 4.58 -19.78 1.10
N LYS A 83 5.13 -18.59 1.29
CA LYS A 83 5.23 -17.97 2.61
C LYS A 83 4.29 -16.77 2.68
N VAL A 84 3.38 -16.78 3.63
CA VAL A 84 2.48 -15.67 3.92
C VAL A 84 3.06 -14.86 5.07
N VAL A 85 3.25 -13.57 4.85
CA VAL A 85 3.79 -12.67 5.85
C VAL A 85 2.79 -11.54 6.12
N PRO A 86 2.24 -11.46 7.34
CA PRO A 86 1.41 -10.34 7.73
C PRO A 86 2.27 -9.09 7.99
N GLY A 87 1.72 -7.92 7.74
CA GLY A 87 2.37 -6.64 7.97
C GLY A 87 1.36 -5.54 8.29
N VAL A 88 1.89 -4.44 8.79
CA VAL A 88 1.14 -3.19 8.96
C VAL A 88 1.59 -2.23 7.86
N HIS A 89 0.63 -1.63 7.20
CA HIS A 89 0.82 -0.68 6.12
C HIS A 89 0.42 0.72 6.57
N ALA A 90 1.29 1.69 6.34
CA ALA A 90 1.00 3.10 6.52
C ALA A 90 1.45 3.87 5.28
N ALA A 91 0.57 4.69 4.73
CA ALA A 91 0.86 5.47 3.54
C ALA A 91 0.27 6.87 3.63
N ILE A 92 0.90 7.78 2.90
CA ILE A 92 0.37 9.12 2.63
C ILE A 92 0.21 9.22 1.12
N GLN A 93 -0.99 9.48 0.67
CA GLN A 93 -1.27 9.64 -0.74
C GLN A 93 -1.55 11.10 -1.06
N ALA A 94 -0.75 11.66 -1.95
CA ALA A 94 -0.96 12.99 -2.51
C ALA A 94 -1.60 12.84 -3.89
N GLY A 95 -2.85 13.25 -4.03
CA GLY A 95 -3.63 13.17 -5.26
C GLY A 95 -3.81 14.52 -5.91
N PHE A 96 -3.68 14.57 -7.21
CA PHE A 96 -3.93 15.73 -8.03
C PHE A 96 -5.08 15.42 -9.01
N ARG A 97 -6.21 16.07 -8.82
CA ARG A 97 -7.40 15.86 -9.65
C ARG A 97 -7.30 16.67 -10.94
N LEU A 98 -7.20 15.98 -12.06
CA LEU A 98 -7.16 16.59 -13.40
C LEU A 98 -8.56 16.83 -13.97
N SER A 99 -9.54 15.99 -13.58
CA SER A 99 -10.93 16.12 -13.98
C SER A 99 -11.85 15.55 -12.89
N ARG A 100 -13.17 15.67 -13.08
CA ARG A 100 -14.17 15.11 -12.14
C ARG A 100 -14.02 13.60 -11.93
N HIS A 101 -13.47 12.90 -12.91
CA HIS A 101 -13.38 11.44 -12.90
C HIS A 101 -11.93 10.94 -12.87
N PHE A 102 -10.93 11.81 -13.02
CA PHE A 102 -9.55 11.40 -13.18
C PHE A 102 -8.61 12.13 -12.22
N GLU A 103 -7.86 11.36 -11.46
CA GLU A 103 -6.87 11.84 -10.48
C GLU A 103 -5.56 11.09 -10.67
N ILE A 104 -4.44 11.80 -10.65
CA ILE A 104 -3.10 11.23 -10.55
C ILE A 104 -2.67 11.31 -9.09
N TYR A 105 -2.05 10.26 -8.59
CA TYR A 105 -1.55 10.25 -7.23
C TYR A 105 -0.11 9.77 -7.12
N ALA A 106 0.57 10.25 -6.10
CA ALA A 106 1.84 9.74 -5.61
C ALA A 106 1.66 9.26 -4.16
N GLU A 107 2.21 8.10 -3.85
CA GLU A 107 2.00 7.44 -2.57
C GLU A 107 3.32 6.88 -2.04
N PRO A 108 4.02 7.60 -1.16
CA PRO A 108 5.01 7.01 -0.29
C PRO A 108 4.31 6.16 0.78
N ALA A 109 4.77 4.94 0.95
CA ALA A 109 4.24 3.99 1.90
C ALA A 109 5.36 3.33 2.70
N ALA A 110 5.07 3.04 3.96
CA ALA A 110 5.91 2.23 4.81
C ALA A 110 5.15 0.95 5.20
N VAL A 111 5.81 -0.17 5.07
CA VAL A 111 5.28 -1.47 5.47
C VAL A 111 6.20 -2.08 6.49
N VAL A 112 5.65 -2.48 7.63
CA VAL A 112 6.37 -3.23 8.65
C VAL A 112 5.83 -4.65 8.66
N HIS A 113 6.67 -5.59 8.25
CA HIS A 113 6.32 -7.00 8.26
C HIS A 113 6.58 -7.60 9.63
N ALA A 114 5.57 -8.23 10.21
CA ALA A 114 5.75 -9.06 11.38
C ALA A 114 6.45 -10.35 10.96
N LYS A 115 7.64 -10.63 11.50
CA LYS A 115 8.25 -11.93 11.34
C LYS A 115 7.32 -12.97 11.98
N SER A 116 7.08 -14.05 11.26
CA SER A 116 6.33 -15.21 11.73
C SER A 116 6.76 -15.61 13.14
N ILE A 117 5.79 -15.79 14.01
CA ILE A 117 5.92 -16.15 15.44
C ILE A 117 6.73 -17.45 15.65
N ASP A 118 6.94 -18.23 14.61
CA ASP A 118 7.66 -19.51 14.66
C ASP A 118 9.20 -19.41 14.63
N GLN A 119 9.79 -18.21 14.48
CA GLN A 119 11.23 -18.01 14.58
C GLN A 119 11.61 -17.19 15.80
N VAL A 120 11.35 -17.73 16.98
CA VAL A 120 11.66 -17.15 18.29
C VAL A 120 13.18 -17.02 18.57
N LYS A 121 14.05 -17.44 17.67
CA LYS A 121 15.49 -17.51 17.93
C LYS A 121 16.36 -16.45 17.26
N ASP A 122 15.85 -15.70 16.30
CA ASP A 122 16.62 -14.61 15.68
C ASP A 122 16.01 -13.25 16.04
N GLN A 123 16.73 -12.55 16.90
CA GLN A 123 16.41 -11.20 17.40
C GLN A 123 16.61 -10.12 16.33
N GLU A 124 16.19 -10.33 15.11
CA GLU A 124 16.18 -9.24 14.16
C GLU A 124 14.86 -8.48 14.26
N PRO A 125 14.93 -7.14 14.39
CA PRO A 125 13.74 -6.30 14.44
C PRO A 125 12.92 -6.42 13.15
N ALA A 126 11.64 -6.15 13.25
CA ALA A 126 10.71 -6.12 12.13
C ALA A 126 11.33 -5.45 10.89
N ASN A 127 11.29 -6.12 9.74
CA ASN A 127 11.79 -5.54 8.49
C ASN A 127 10.81 -4.47 8.01
N GLY A 128 11.29 -3.23 8.01
CA GLY A 128 10.58 -2.11 7.40
C GLY A 128 10.90 -2.03 5.90
N GLU A 129 9.89 -1.89 5.08
CA GLU A 129 10.01 -1.65 3.65
C GLU A 129 9.40 -0.29 3.31
N LEU A 130 10.15 0.53 2.58
CA LEU A 130 9.64 1.77 2.02
C LEU A 130 9.27 1.53 0.56
N LYS A 131 8.04 1.86 0.21
CA LYS A 131 7.51 1.79 -1.15
C LYS A 131 7.15 3.17 -1.64
N PHE A 132 7.32 3.39 -2.92
CA PHE A 132 6.85 4.59 -3.59
C PHE A 132 6.04 4.18 -4.82
N SER A 133 4.81 4.62 -4.89
CA SER A 133 3.89 4.30 -5.98
C SER A 133 3.39 5.58 -6.65
N ILE A 134 3.24 5.52 -7.95
CA ILE A 134 2.55 6.56 -8.74
C ILE A 134 1.45 5.85 -9.52
N GLY A 135 0.27 6.42 -9.52
CA GLY A 135 -0.86 5.80 -10.20
C GLY A 135 -1.96 6.79 -10.56
N THR A 136 -3.03 6.25 -11.07
CA THR A 136 -4.22 6.99 -11.45
C THR A 136 -5.44 6.41 -10.75
N LYS A 137 -6.38 7.28 -10.39
CA LYS A 137 -7.69 6.89 -9.86
C LYS A 137 -8.79 7.35 -10.78
N LEU A 138 -9.78 6.49 -10.94
CA LEU A 138 -11.05 6.82 -11.58
C LEU A 138 -12.13 6.95 -10.50
N HIS A 139 -12.82 8.07 -10.50
CA HIS A 139 -13.96 8.33 -9.62
C HIS A 139 -15.27 8.13 -10.40
N PHE A 140 -16.11 7.31 -9.86
CA PHE A 140 -17.43 7.00 -10.44
C PHE A 140 -18.54 7.72 -9.69
#